data_a1880db10a82e20a66edaadff8be2345
#
_entry.id   a1880db10a82e20a66edaadff8be2345
#
_cell.length_a   1.000
_cell.length_b   1.000
_cell.length_c   1.000
_cell.angle_alpha   90.00
_cell.angle_beta   90.00
_cell.angle_gamma   90.00
#
_symmetry.space_group_name_H-M   'P 1'
#
loop_
_entity.id
_entity.type
_entity.pdbx_description
1 polymer ?
#
loop_
_entity_poly.entity_id
_entity_poly.type
_entity_poly.pdbx_seq_one_letter_code
_entity_poly.pdbx_strand_id
1 'polypeptide(L)'
;MANSRHIHLIGICGTAMASLAGMLRERGHRVTGSDAAAYPPMSTFLESLGIPVAQPFAEKNLDPRPDLVVIGNAISRGNVELERMLDERIPFCSLPQILHDEFLVGKEVLVVAGTHGKTTTTSMLAWIFESAGLSPSFLIGGIAENFGSSFGLGSGKHFILEGDEYDTAFFDKGPKFLHYFPDELILTSVEFDHADIYKDLDAVETAFKRLVNLVPRRGRIIGFDGGSGGSASLERSLAKAFCPVERYGASERAAWRIGNLKLGAELTSWSILRDGKTWADFEFALGGEYNVWNATAAAALAFDCGISKDAIAQALATFRSVKRRLEVKAEVNGITIIDDFAHHPTAIEQTIRALRARYPGRRLWVLLEPRSNTMRRNVLQDALAASLSLADEVVLAAVFKSEAIPEAERLDVNRVVSAIQSRGRRVRIFPDANAIVSAIAPELAAGDVVAILSNGGFGGIYEKLPERLRALGAKA
;
A
#
# COMPACT_ATOMS: atom_id res chain seq x y z
N MET A 1 10.49 7.60 -32.57
CA MET A 1 11.19 7.49 -31.27
C MET A 1 11.00 8.84 -30.57
N ALA A 2 10.46 8.87 -29.36
CA ALA A 2 10.40 10.11 -28.58
C ALA A 2 11.84 10.62 -28.39
N ASN A 3 12.08 11.94 -28.50
CA ASN A 3 13.40 12.52 -28.27
C ASN A 3 13.83 12.18 -26.83
N SER A 4 14.98 11.53 -26.68
CA SER A 4 15.57 11.26 -25.36
C SER A 4 15.84 12.58 -24.64
N ARG A 5 15.28 12.75 -23.44
CA ARG A 5 15.46 13.92 -22.57
C ARG A 5 16.34 13.57 -21.38
N HIS A 6 17.07 14.53 -20.84
CA HIS A 6 17.69 14.42 -19.53
C HIS A 6 16.68 14.82 -18.45
N ILE A 7 16.24 13.85 -17.64
CA ILE A 7 15.25 14.04 -16.57
C ILE A 7 15.94 13.81 -15.24
N HIS A 8 15.86 14.79 -14.34
CA HIS A 8 16.41 14.71 -12.99
C HIS A 8 15.27 14.61 -11.95
N LEU A 9 15.37 13.66 -11.03
CA LEU A 9 14.35 13.43 -9.99
C LEU A 9 14.89 13.88 -8.63
N ILE A 10 14.28 14.91 -8.02
CA ILE A 10 14.61 15.33 -6.65
C ILE A 10 13.78 14.50 -5.65
N GLY A 11 14.46 13.79 -4.74
CA GLY A 11 13.82 12.82 -3.84
C GLY A 11 13.60 11.45 -4.49
N ILE A 12 14.57 11.02 -5.31
CA ILE A 12 14.46 9.82 -6.16
C ILE A 12 14.31 8.51 -5.37
N CYS A 13 14.77 8.43 -4.12
CA CYS A 13 14.72 7.20 -3.31
C CYS A 13 13.35 6.90 -2.70
N GLY A 14 12.33 7.73 -2.91
CA GLY A 14 10.95 7.37 -2.61
C GLY A 14 10.47 6.21 -3.50
N THR A 15 9.68 5.26 -2.97
CA THR A 15 9.25 4.06 -3.71
C THR A 15 8.63 4.39 -5.07
N ALA A 16 7.66 5.30 -5.12
CA ALA A 16 7.02 5.69 -6.37
C ALA A 16 7.96 6.47 -7.32
N MET A 17 8.85 7.30 -6.76
CA MET A 17 9.84 8.04 -7.53
C MET A 17 10.87 7.11 -8.16
N ALA A 18 11.36 6.11 -7.43
CA ALA A 18 12.29 5.12 -7.93
C ALA A 18 11.65 4.25 -9.04
N SER A 19 10.39 3.87 -8.88
CA SER A 19 9.63 3.16 -9.92
C SER A 19 9.48 4.02 -11.17
N LEU A 20 9.12 5.30 -11.04
CA LEU A 20 9.04 6.24 -12.15
C LEU A 20 10.41 6.41 -12.85
N ALA A 21 11.50 6.50 -12.08
CA ALA A 21 12.85 6.59 -12.64
C ALA A 21 13.17 5.39 -13.51
N GLY A 22 12.81 4.18 -13.06
CA GLY A 22 12.94 2.94 -13.85
C GLY A 22 12.12 2.99 -15.15
N MET A 23 10.85 3.37 -15.07
CA MET A 23 9.97 3.52 -16.23
C MET A 23 10.51 4.52 -17.27
N LEU A 24 10.97 5.69 -16.81
CA LEU A 24 11.56 6.71 -17.70
C LEU A 24 12.85 6.22 -18.36
N ARG A 25 13.67 5.48 -17.63
CA ARG A 25 14.87 4.84 -18.17
C ARG A 25 14.54 3.82 -19.24
N GLU A 26 13.56 2.95 -18.99
CA GLU A 26 13.09 1.93 -19.95
C GLU A 26 12.50 2.58 -21.22
N ARG A 27 11.87 3.77 -21.07
CA ARG A 27 11.38 4.58 -22.18
C ARG A 27 12.49 5.21 -23.01
N GLY A 28 13.75 5.15 -22.55
CA GLY A 28 14.92 5.63 -23.25
C GLY A 28 15.39 7.06 -22.86
N HIS A 29 14.87 7.60 -21.76
CA HIS A 29 15.38 8.87 -21.21
C HIS A 29 16.70 8.69 -20.46
N ARG A 30 17.53 9.74 -20.45
CA ARG A 30 18.63 9.85 -19.50
C ARG A 30 18.08 10.27 -18.16
N VAL A 31 18.17 9.38 -17.16
CA VAL A 31 17.62 9.62 -15.83
C VAL A 31 18.75 9.80 -14.83
N THR A 32 18.68 10.86 -14.03
CA THR A 32 19.51 11.11 -12.85
C THR A 32 18.63 11.51 -11.67
N GLY A 33 19.16 11.53 -10.48
CA GLY A 33 18.38 12.01 -9.33
C GLY A 33 19.22 12.20 -8.08
N SER A 34 18.60 12.79 -7.08
CA SER A 34 19.21 13.13 -5.81
C SER A 34 18.30 12.77 -4.64
N ASP A 35 18.89 12.53 -3.49
CA ASP A 35 18.16 12.31 -2.23
C ASP A 35 18.98 12.80 -1.03
N ALA A 36 18.31 13.02 0.11
CA ALA A 36 18.99 13.33 1.37
C ALA A 36 19.86 12.15 1.84
N ALA A 37 19.33 10.91 1.68
CA ALA A 37 20.00 9.67 2.01
C ALA A 37 19.46 8.52 1.17
N ALA A 38 20.32 7.86 0.40
CA ALA A 38 19.99 6.65 -0.32
C ALA A 38 20.27 5.41 0.54
N TYR A 39 19.25 4.59 0.78
CA TYR A 39 19.35 3.34 1.53
C TYR A 39 18.48 2.24 0.89
N PRO A 40 18.85 0.95 1.12
CA PRO A 40 18.04 -0.16 0.62
C PRO A 40 16.59 -0.13 1.15
N PRO A 41 15.62 -0.63 0.36
CA PRO A 41 15.78 -1.34 -0.91
C PRO A 41 15.88 -0.44 -2.16
N MET A 42 15.48 0.85 -2.07
CA MET A 42 15.37 1.71 -3.25
C MET A 42 16.72 2.11 -3.84
N SER A 43 17.74 2.33 -3.02
CA SER A 43 19.11 2.60 -3.52
C SER A 43 19.64 1.42 -4.35
N THR A 44 19.50 0.19 -3.84
CA THR A 44 19.93 -1.03 -4.56
C THR A 44 19.13 -1.22 -5.85
N PHE A 45 17.84 -0.91 -5.82
CA PHE A 45 16.99 -0.96 -7.00
C PHE A 45 17.45 0.03 -8.09
N LEU A 46 17.69 1.30 -7.73
CA LEU A 46 18.19 2.32 -8.67
C LEU A 46 19.58 1.97 -9.22
N GLU A 47 20.45 1.44 -8.37
CA GLU A 47 21.78 0.95 -8.77
C GLU A 47 21.68 -0.18 -9.81
N SER A 48 20.78 -1.16 -9.59
CA SER A 48 20.54 -2.25 -10.54
C SER A 48 20.06 -1.76 -11.92
N LEU A 49 19.38 -0.61 -11.94
CA LEU A 49 18.95 0.05 -13.17
C LEU A 49 20.03 0.95 -13.77
N GLY A 50 21.21 1.08 -13.14
CA GLY A 50 22.27 1.99 -13.57
C GLY A 50 21.86 3.47 -13.51
N ILE A 51 21.01 3.86 -12.56
CA ILE A 51 20.57 5.25 -12.35
C ILE A 51 21.40 5.85 -11.22
N PRO A 52 22.22 6.87 -11.49
CA PRO A 52 23.06 7.51 -10.48
C PRO A 52 22.22 8.33 -9.50
N VAL A 53 22.48 8.17 -8.21
CA VAL A 53 21.84 8.94 -7.12
C VAL A 53 22.87 9.82 -6.45
N ALA A 54 22.70 11.14 -6.57
CA ALA A 54 23.55 12.11 -5.89
C ALA A 54 23.11 12.30 -4.43
N GLN A 55 24.09 12.45 -3.53
CA GLN A 55 23.90 12.72 -2.11
C GLN A 55 25.00 13.64 -1.59
N PRO A 56 24.69 14.57 -0.68
CA PRO A 56 23.34 15.09 -0.34
C PRO A 56 22.77 15.93 -1.48
N PHE A 57 21.60 16.56 -1.25
CA PHE A 57 21.09 17.61 -2.15
C PHE A 57 22.11 18.72 -2.30
N ALA A 58 22.42 19.12 -3.53
CA ALA A 58 23.36 20.19 -3.84
C ALA A 58 23.03 20.81 -5.22
N GLU A 59 23.18 22.11 -5.37
CA GLU A 59 22.91 22.80 -6.63
C GLU A 59 23.61 22.14 -7.84
N LYS A 60 24.88 21.72 -7.68
CA LYS A 60 25.66 21.03 -8.71
C LYS A 60 25.06 19.72 -9.22
N ASN A 61 24.11 19.13 -8.51
CA ASN A 61 23.43 17.91 -8.95
C ASN A 61 22.55 18.14 -10.18
N LEU A 62 22.23 19.41 -10.47
CA LEU A 62 21.56 19.83 -11.70
C LEU A 62 22.53 20.13 -12.86
N ASP A 63 23.81 19.75 -12.74
CA ASP A 63 24.80 19.89 -13.81
C ASP A 63 25.13 18.51 -14.43
N PRO A 64 25.06 18.37 -15.77
CA PRO A 64 24.59 19.35 -16.75
C PRO A 64 23.09 19.61 -16.57
N ARG A 65 22.66 20.84 -16.89
CA ARG A 65 21.27 21.28 -16.78
C ARG A 65 20.31 20.24 -17.39
N PRO A 66 19.33 19.73 -16.61
CA PRO A 66 18.33 18.80 -17.13
C PRO A 66 17.30 19.50 -18.02
N ASP A 67 16.69 18.74 -18.94
CA ASP A 67 15.56 19.21 -19.74
C ASP A 67 14.28 19.33 -18.92
N LEU A 68 14.16 18.50 -17.87
CA LEU A 68 13.00 18.45 -16.95
C LEU A 68 13.43 17.98 -15.58
N VAL A 69 12.87 18.61 -14.54
CA VAL A 69 13.01 18.16 -13.16
C VAL A 69 11.68 17.59 -12.65
N VAL A 70 11.72 16.40 -12.08
CA VAL A 70 10.55 15.78 -11.39
C VAL A 70 10.73 15.93 -9.89
N ILE A 71 9.71 16.47 -9.22
CA ILE A 71 9.79 16.81 -7.80
C ILE A 71 8.99 15.81 -6.98
N GLY A 72 9.67 15.13 -6.04
CA GLY A 72 9.03 14.26 -5.05
C GLY A 72 8.19 15.04 -4.04
N ASN A 73 7.13 14.43 -3.53
CA ASN A 73 6.17 15.10 -2.63
C ASN A 73 6.78 15.55 -1.29
N ALA A 74 7.84 14.91 -0.83
CA ALA A 74 8.55 15.27 0.41
C ALA A 74 9.47 16.50 0.25
N ILE A 75 9.69 16.96 -0.99
CA ILE A 75 10.55 18.10 -1.29
C ILE A 75 9.77 19.41 -1.11
N SER A 76 10.35 20.34 -0.38
CA SER A 76 9.74 21.64 -0.06
C SER A 76 10.72 22.79 -0.25
N ARG A 77 10.19 24.02 -0.21
CA ARG A 77 11.00 25.25 -0.28
C ARG A 77 12.12 25.22 0.75
N GLY A 78 13.27 25.73 0.35
CA GLY A 78 14.55 25.66 1.09
C GLY A 78 15.44 24.49 0.67
N ASN A 79 14.97 23.55 -0.15
CA ASN A 79 15.85 22.57 -0.79
C ASN A 79 16.71 23.27 -1.87
N VAL A 80 18.02 23.13 -1.79
CA VAL A 80 18.97 23.90 -2.64
C VAL A 80 18.82 23.61 -4.13
N GLU A 81 18.46 22.39 -4.51
CA GLU A 81 18.21 22.04 -5.91
C GLU A 81 16.89 22.64 -6.40
N LEU A 82 15.85 22.58 -5.54
CA LEU A 82 14.56 23.19 -5.84
C LEU A 82 14.68 24.70 -6.02
N GLU A 83 15.42 25.39 -5.14
CA GLU A 83 15.61 26.84 -5.26
C GLU A 83 16.38 27.19 -6.55
N ARG A 84 17.50 26.50 -6.85
CA ARG A 84 18.23 26.69 -8.10
C ARG A 84 17.35 26.43 -9.33
N MET A 85 16.55 25.37 -9.31
CA MET A 85 15.63 25.04 -10.40
C MET A 85 14.65 26.19 -10.67
N LEU A 86 14.10 26.80 -9.62
CA LEU A 86 13.17 27.92 -9.74
C LEU A 86 13.87 29.19 -10.24
N ASP A 87 15.05 29.51 -9.71
CA ASP A 87 15.83 30.69 -10.09
C ASP A 87 16.25 30.64 -11.57
N GLU A 88 16.68 29.48 -12.04
CA GLU A 88 17.10 29.27 -13.43
C GLU A 88 15.92 28.96 -14.37
N ARG A 89 14.68 28.88 -13.87
CA ARG A 89 13.48 28.51 -14.63
C ARG A 89 13.67 27.21 -15.42
N ILE A 90 14.24 26.19 -14.77
CA ILE A 90 14.31 24.86 -15.37
C ILE A 90 12.89 24.30 -15.41
N PRO A 91 12.43 23.72 -16.53
CA PRO A 91 11.13 23.07 -16.59
C PRO A 91 10.98 22.01 -15.51
N PHE A 92 9.83 21.96 -14.84
CA PHE A 92 9.57 20.98 -13.78
C PHE A 92 8.13 20.50 -13.77
N CYS A 93 7.92 19.34 -13.19
CA CYS A 93 6.60 18.76 -12.98
C CYS A 93 6.59 17.87 -11.73
N SER A 94 5.41 17.39 -11.38
CA SER A 94 5.23 16.37 -10.35
C SER A 94 5.30 14.96 -10.95
N LEU A 95 5.47 13.94 -10.07
CA LEU A 95 5.42 12.53 -10.45
C LEU A 95 4.13 12.19 -11.24
N PRO A 96 2.92 12.51 -10.74
CA PRO A 96 1.71 12.10 -11.46
C PRO A 96 1.51 12.84 -12.79
N GLN A 97 2.03 14.07 -12.94
CA GLN A 97 2.00 14.78 -14.21
C GLN A 97 2.84 14.06 -15.28
N ILE A 98 4.12 13.78 -14.99
CA ILE A 98 4.96 13.08 -15.97
C ILE A 98 4.50 11.65 -16.23
N LEU A 99 3.94 10.98 -15.21
CA LEU A 99 3.34 9.66 -15.38
C LEU A 99 2.19 9.73 -16.39
N HIS A 100 1.30 10.71 -16.26
CA HIS A 100 0.23 10.93 -17.21
C HIS A 100 0.76 11.20 -18.61
N ASP A 101 1.63 12.19 -18.76
CA ASP A 101 2.09 12.68 -20.05
C ASP A 101 2.91 11.65 -20.85
N GLU A 102 3.74 10.86 -20.14
CA GLU A 102 4.63 9.90 -20.79
C GLU A 102 4.00 8.50 -20.95
N PHE A 103 3.07 8.11 -20.06
CA PHE A 103 2.67 6.71 -19.96
C PHE A 103 1.16 6.47 -20.04
N LEU A 104 0.31 7.42 -19.60
CA LEU A 104 -1.14 7.18 -19.57
C LEU A 104 -1.85 7.67 -20.82
N VAL A 105 -1.32 8.68 -21.50
CA VAL A 105 -1.94 9.18 -22.75
C VAL A 105 -2.03 8.08 -23.80
N GLY A 106 -3.25 7.83 -24.28
CA GLY A 106 -3.53 6.79 -25.28
C GLY A 106 -3.64 5.37 -24.73
N LYS A 107 -3.59 5.20 -23.41
CA LYS A 107 -3.89 3.94 -22.72
C LYS A 107 -5.31 3.93 -22.16
N GLU A 108 -5.85 2.75 -21.92
CA GLU A 108 -7.02 2.53 -21.08
C GLU A 108 -6.52 2.45 -19.63
N VAL A 109 -6.87 3.45 -18.82
CA VAL A 109 -6.33 3.65 -17.49
C VAL A 109 -7.24 3.03 -16.44
N LEU A 110 -6.76 2.01 -15.74
CA LEU A 110 -7.46 1.32 -14.66
C LEU A 110 -6.85 1.71 -13.33
N VAL A 111 -7.61 2.41 -12.48
CA VAL A 111 -7.13 2.89 -11.18
C VAL A 111 -7.77 2.11 -10.04
N VAL A 112 -6.96 1.69 -9.08
CA VAL A 112 -7.43 1.13 -7.81
C VAL A 112 -7.16 2.14 -6.70
N ALA A 113 -8.21 2.72 -6.15
CA ALA A 113 -8.13 3.73 -5.09
C ALA A 113 -8.91 3.31 -3.84
N GLY A 114 -8.70 4.04 -2.76
CA GLY A 114 -9.33 3.81 -1.45
C GLY A 114 -8.31 3.81 -0.32
N THR A 115 -8.74 3.84 0.92
CA THR A 115 -7.84 3.91 2.08
C THR A 115 -7.05 2.61 2.25
N HIS A 116 -7.69 1.46 2.10
CA HIS A 116 -7.10 0.12 2.32
C HIS A 116 -7.20 -0.76 1.08
N GLY A 117 -6.30 -1.74 0.95
CA GLY A 117 -6.35 -2.76 -0.10
C GLY A 117 -5.81 -2.35 -1.47
N LYS A 118 -5.50 -1.07 -1.70
CA LYS A 118 -5.02 -0.54 -3.00
C LYS A 118 -3.94 -1.41 -3.64
N THR A 119 -2.80 -1.54 -2.97
CA THR A 119 -1.61 -2.23 -3.49
C THR A 119 -1.87 -3.67 -3.88
N THR A 120 -2.55 -4.41 -3.01
CA THR A 120 -2.87 -5.83 -3.26
C THR A 120 -3.86 -5.98 -4.40
N THR A 121 -4.92 -5.16 -4.44
CA THR A 121 -5.92 -5.21 -5.53
C THR A 121 -5.31 -4.81 -6.87
N THR A 122 -4.46 -3.76 -6.91
CA THR A 122 -3.74 -3.36 -8.12
C THR A 122 -2.85 -4.49 -8.62
N SER A 123 -2.14 -5.16 -7.71
CA SER A 123 -1.26 -6.29 -8.03
C SER A 123 -2.04 -7.49 -8.56
N MET A 124 -3.18 -7.84 -7.93
CA MET A 124 -4.08 -8.89 -8.43
C MET A 124 -4.62 -8.57 -9.82
N LEU A 125 -5.08 -7.34 -10.03
CA LEU A 125 -5.62 -6.90 -11.31
C LEU A 125 -4.54 -6.96 -12.40
N ALA A 126 -3.35 -6.45 -12.14
CA ALA A 126 -2.22 -6.52 -13.08
C ALA A 126 -1.84 -7.97 -13.41
N TRP A 127 -1.84 -8.88 -12.41
CA TRP A 127 -1.53 -10.29 -12.62
C TRP A 127 -2.61 -11.00 -13.43
N ILE A 128 -3.89 -10.68 -13.23
CA ILE A 128 -4.98 -11.23 -14.04
C ILE A 128 -4.81 -10.85 -15.52
N PHE A 129 -4.50 -9.57 -15.79
CA PHE A 129 -4.30 -9.09 -17.16
C PHE A 129 -3.06 -9.70 -17.81
N GLU A 130 -1.96 -9.83 -17.07
CA GLU A 130 -0.74 -10.48 -17.56
C GLU A 130 -0.97 -11.95 -17.86
N SER A 131 -1.61 -12.68 -16.94
CA SER A 131 -1.94 -14.10 -17.10
C SER A 131 -2.90 -14.36 -18.27
N ALA A 132 -3.75 -13.38 -18.59
CA ALA A 132 -4.64 -13.42 -19.76
C ALA A 132 -3.92 -13.05 -21.08
N GLY A 133 -2.61 -12.77 -21.06
CA GLY A 133 -1.82 -12.41 -22.24
C GLY A 133 -2.05 -11.00 -22.76
N LEU A 134 -2.63 -10.10 -21.95
CA LEU A 134 -2.93 -8.74 -22.35
C LEU A 134 -1.75 -7.76 -22.19
N SER A 135 -0.63 -8.23 -21.61
CA SER A 135 0.62 -7.47 -21.44
C SER A 135 0.39 -6.03 -20.97
N PRO A 136 -0.20 -5.81 -19.78
CA PRO A 136 -0.51 -4.49 -19.28
C PRO A 136 0.76 -3.73 -18.85
N SER A 137 0.72 -2.40 -18.90
CA SER A 137 1.63 -1.60 -18.08
C SER A 137 1.05 -1.47 -16.68
N PHE A 138 1.91 -1.38 -15.66
CA PHE A 138 1.44 -1.21 -14.28
C PHE A 138 2.39 -0.39 -13.41
N LEU A 139 1.84 0.24 -12.39
CA LEU A 139 2.56 0.90 -11.29
C LEU A 139 1.87 0.57 -9.97
N ILE A 140 2.58 -0.12 -9.08
CA ILE A 140 2.10 -0.66 -7.82
C ILE A 140 2.91 -0.06 -6.67
N GLY A 141 2.28 0.27 -5.55
CA GLY A 141 2.92 0.87 -4.36
C GLY A 141 3.83 -0.08 -3.56
N GLY A 142 4.18 -1.25 -4.11
CA GLY A 142 5.05 -2.26 -3.51
C GLY A 142 5.57 -3.25 -4.54
N ILE A 143 6.48 -4.12 -4.13
CA ILE A 143 7.03 -5.16 -5.02
C ILE A 143 6.04 -6.32 -5.08
N ALA A 144 5.36 -6.46 -6.22
CA ALA A 144 4.48 -7.59 -6.50
C ALA A 144 5.31 -8.84 -6.81
N GLU A 145 5.14 -9.91 -6.04
CA GLU A 145 6.02 -11.10 -6.13
C GLU A 145 5.90 -11.85 -7.45
N ASN A 146 4.73 -11.82 -8.09
CA ASN A 146 4.55 -12.41 -9.41
C ASN A 146 5.40 -11.73 -10.50
N PHE A 147 5.69 -10.43 -10.33
CA PHE A 147 6.49 -9.65 -11.28
C PHE A 147 7.94 -9.43 -10.80
N GLY A 148 8.21 -9.58 -9.50
CA GLY A 148 9.48 -9.20 -8.89
C GLY A 148 9.76 -7.70 -8.93
N SER A 149 8.76 -6.87 -9.24
CA SER A 149 8.87 -5.42 -9.48
C SER A 149 7.65 -4.68 -8.96
N SER A 150 7.80 -3.36 -8.78
CA SER A 150 6.71 -2.43 -8.50
C SER A 150 6.13 -1.76 -9.76
N PHE A 151 6.75 -1.95 -10.92
CA PHE A 151 6.27 -1.44 -12.20
C PHE A 151 6.60 -2.42 -13.34
N GLY A 152 5.91 -2.25 -14.46
CA GLY A 152 6.20 -2.90 -15.73
C GLY A 152 5.63 -2.11 -16.89
N LEU A 153 6.31 -2.09 -18.03
CA LEU A 153 5.84 -1.46 -19.26
C LEU A 153 5.48 -2.55 -20.27
N GLY A 154 4.18 -2.84 -20.37
CA GLY A 154 3.64 -3.80 -21.32
C GLY A 154 3.30 -3.19 -22.68
N SER A 155 3.19 -4.03 -23.70
CA SER A 155 2.80 -3.63 -25.05
C SER A 155 1.29 -3.46 -25.23
N GLY A 156 0.48 -3.92 -24.25
CA GLY A 156 -0.97 -3.83 -24.28
C GLY A 156 -1.51 -2.41 -24.12
N LYS A 157 -2.82 -2.27 -24.34
CA LYS A 157 -3.51 -0.99 -24.25
C LYS A 157 -3.79 -0.52 -22.82
N HIS A 158 -3.74 -1.42 -21.82
CA HIS A 158 -4.11 -1.12 -20.46
C HIS A 158 -2.94 -0.60 -19.64
N PHE A 159 -3.21 0.38 -18.79
CA PHE A 159 -2.31 0.80 -17.73
C PHE A 159 -3.03 0.67 -16.37
N ILE A 160 -2.50 -0.17 -15.50
CA ILE A 160 -3.09 -0.50 -14.20
C ILE A 160 -2.27 0.16 -13.11
N LEU A 161 -2.87 1.03 -12.29
CA LEU A 161 -2.11 1.76 -11.27
C LEU A 161 -2.85 1.97 -9.97
N GLU A 162 -2.07 2.11 -8.92
CA GLU A 162 -2.55 2.43 -7.58
C GLU A 162 -2.89 3.92 -7.47
N GLY A 163 -4.13 4.23 -7.11
CA GLY A 163 -4.63 5.58 -6.88
C GLY A 163 -4.33 6.05 -5.46
N ASP A 164 -3.22 6.79 -5.29
CA ASP A 164 -2.80 7.34 -4.00
C ASP A 164 -3.49 8.68 -3.73
N GLU A 165 -4.16 8.78 -2.58
CA GLU A 165 -4.82 9.99 -2.08
C GLU A 165 -3.86 11.00 -1.47
N TYR A 166 -2.58 10.69 -1.33
CA TYR A 166 -1.59 11.60 -0.78
C TYR A 166 -1.28 12.77 -1.73
N ASP A 167 -0.86 13.91 -1.18
CA ASP A 167 -0.55 15.11 -1.95
C ASP A 167 0.59 14.89 -2.95
N THR A 168 0.63 15.72 -3.98
CA THR A 168 1.42 15.52 -5.18
C THR A 168 2.83 16.09 -5.06
N ALA A 169 2.95 17.39 -4.79
CA ALA A 169 4.22 18.12 -4.68
C ALA A 169 4.04 19.42 -3.89
N PHE A 170 5.13 20.17 -3.65
CA PHE A 170 5.06 21.42 -2.91
C PHE A 170 4.15 22.48 -3.55
N PHE A 171 4.03 22.49 -4.87
CA PHE A 171 3.21 23.42 -5.66
C PHE A 171 1.82 22.88 -5.99
N ASP A 172 1.56 21.59 -5.75
CA ASP A 172 0.28 20.93 -5.99
C ASP A 172 -0.07 20.06 -4.78
N LYS A 173 -1.01 20.55 -3.99
CA LYS A 173 -1.50 19.90 -2.76
C LYS A 173 -2.75 19.05 -3.00
N GLY A 174 -3.07 18.77 -4.26
CA GLY A 174 -4.11 17.82 -4.63
C GLY A 174 -3.64 16.36 -4.54
N PRO A 175 -4.59 15.40 -4.38
CA PRO A 175 -4.29 13.98 -4.43
C PRO A 175 -3.69 13.55 -5.77
N LYS A 176 -2.69 12.66 -5.74
CA LYS A 176 -2.03 12.16 -6.95
C LYS A 176 -2.99 11.55 -7.97
N PHE A 177 -4.01 10.82 -7.50
CA PHE A 177 -4.96 10.15 -8.37
C PHE A 177 -5.79 11.08 -9.27
N LEU A 178 -5.86 12.39 -8.97
CA LEU A 178 -6.57 13.35 -9.82
C LEU A 178 -5.88 13.59 -11.17
N HIS A 179 -4.61 13.26 -11.28
CA HIS A 179 -3.83 13.36 -12.51
C HIS A 179 -3.89 12.12 -13.40
N TYR A 180 -4.56 11.04 -12.95
CA TYR A 180 -4.54 9.75 -13.67
C TYR A 180 -5.66 9.60 -14.70
N PHE A 181 -6.75 10.36 -14.56
CA PHE A 181 -7.91 10.33 -15.47
C PHE A 181 -8.39 8.91 -15.79
N PRO A 182 -8.89 8.17 -14.78
CA PRO A 182 -9.23 6.76 -14.95
C PRO A 182 -10.36 6.54 -15.94
N ASP A 183 -10.22 5.56 -16.84
CA ASP A 183 -11.34 5.03 -17.62
C ASP A 183 -12.20 4.10 -16.75
N GLU A 184 -11.57 3.31 -15.88
CA GLU A 184 -12.19 2.37 -14.96
C GLU A 184 -11.62 2.57 -13.55
N LEU A 185 -12.44 2.42 -12.51
CA LEU A 185 -12.06 2.65 -11.12
C LEU A 185 -12.54 1.52 -10.21
N ILE A 186 -11.64 0.97 -9.40
CA ILE A 186 -12.00 0.22 -8.20
C ILE A 186 -11.89 1.17 -7.01
N LEU A 187 -12.94 1.27 -6.18
CA LEU A 187 -12.93 2.02 -4.93
C LEU A 187 -13.15 1.07 -3.76
N THR A 188 -12.07 0.80 -3.00
CA THR A 188 -12.04 -0.23 -1.97
C THR A 188 -12.63 0.22 -0.63
N SER A 189 -12.29 1.42 -0.18
CA SER A 189 -12.75 1.99 1.09
C SER A 189 -12.53 3.50 1.13
N VAL A 190 -13.25 4.20 2.00
CA VAL A 190 -13.03 5.62 2.28
C VAL A 190 -13.10 5.81 3.79
N GLU A 191 -11.94 5.96 4.42
CA GLU A 191 -11.76 6.16 5.85
C GLU A 191 -10.82 7.34 6.11
N PHE A 192 -10.82 7.87 7.34
CA PHE A 192 -9.93 8.96 7.72
C PHE A 192 -8.50 8.42 7.91
N ASP A 193 -7.61 8.85 7.04
CA ASP A 193 -6.16 8.65 7.15
C ASP A 193 -5.43 9.91 6.66
N HIS A 194 -4.09 9.91 6.70
CA HIS A 194 -3.25 11.03 6.27
C HIS A 194 -3.59 12.34 6.99
N ALA A 195 -3.68 12.29 8.34
CA ALA A 195 -4.03 13.42 9.20
C ALA A 195 -3.06 14.62 9.14
N ASP A 196 -1.98 14.50 8.39
CA ASP A 196 -1.03 15.58 8.08
C ASP A 196 -1.45 16.44 6.88
N ILE A 197 -2.30 15.91 6.00
CA ILE A 197 -2.78 16.62 4.81
C ILE A 197 -4.30 16.78 4.78
N TYR A 198 -5.06 15.89 5.41
CA TYR A 198 -6.51 15.97 5.53
C TYR A 198 -6.91 16.40 6.93
N LYS A 199 -7.70 17.46 7.00
CA LYS A 199 -8.21 18.01 8.25
C LYS A 199 -9.19 17.04 8.95
N ASP A 200 -10.05 16.41 8.17
CA ASP A 200 -11.14 15.57 8.64
C ASP A 200 -11.60 14.59 7.54
N LEU A 201 -12.56 13.73 7.87
CA LEU A 201 -13.12 12.74 6.96
C LEU A 201 -13.82 13.41 5.75
N ASP A 202 -14.45 14.59 5.93
CA ASP A 202 -15.13 15.29 4.84
C ASP A 202 -14.13 15.76 3.77
N ALA A 203 -12.92 16.14 4.19
CA ALA A 203 -11.84 16.48 3.26
C ALA A 203 -11.39 15.26 2.45
N VAL A 204 -11.27 14.08 3.08
CA VAL A 204 -10.98 12.81 2.40
C VAL A 204 -12.11 12.47 1.40
N GLU A 205 -13.37 12.52 1.84
CA GLU A 205 -14.51 12.27 0.96
C GLU A 205 -14.54 13.23 -0.24
N THR A 206 -14.18 14.49 -0.03
CA THR A 206 -14.13 15.49 -1.11
C THR A 206 -13.08 15.11 -2.16
N ALA A 207 -11.92 14.58 -1.74
CA ALA A 207 -10.91 14.08 -2.65
C ALA A 207 -11.43 12.90 -3.50
N PHE A 208 -12.07 11.92 -2.86
CA PHE A 208 -12.65 10.77 -3.58
C PHE A 208 -13.83 11.15 -4.47
N LYS A 209 -14.68 12.12 -4.08
CA LYS A 209 -15.74 12.66 -4.95
C LYS A 209 -15.16 13.28 -6.22
N ARG A 210 -14.03 13.97 -6.13
CA ARG A 210 -13.33 14.52 -7.31
C ARG A 210 -12.81 13.40 -8.20
N LEU A 211 -12.20 12.35 -7.64
CA LEU A 211 -11.75 11.19 -8.40
C LEU A 211 -12.92 10.52 -9.16
N VAL A 212 -14.02 10.25 -8.46
CA VAL A 212 -15.23 9.64 -9.04
C VAL A 212 -15.76 10.47 -10.21
N ASN A 213 -15.71 11.80 -10.12
CA ASN A 213 -16.15 12.70 -11.18
C ASN A 213 -15.23 12.70 -12.42
N LEU A 214 -14.02 12.17 -12.34
CA LEU A 214 -13.10 12.04 -13.48
C LEU A 214 -13.38 10.81 -14.33
N VAL A 215 -14.10 9.81 -13.80
CA VAL A 215 -14.45 8.61 -14.56
C VAL A 215 -15.46 8.97 -15.65
N PRO A 216 -15.18 8.71 -16.94
CA PRO A 216 -16.05 9.08 -18.05
C PRO A 216 -17.36 8.27 -18.04
N ARG A 217 -18.40 8.76 -18.71
CA ARG A 217 -19.71 8.08 -18.77
C ARG A 217 -19.64 6.65 -19.35
N ARG A 218 -18.68 6.40 -20.23
CA ARG A 218 -18.44 5.07 -20.82
C ARG A 218 -17.66 4.15 -19.89
N GLY A 219 -17.03 4.71 -18.86
CA GLY A 219 -16.24 3.96 -17.88
C GLY A 219 -17.12 3.28 -16.83
N ARG A 220 -16.52 2.72 -15.82
CA ARG A 220 -17.19 1.99 -14.74
C ARG A 220 -16.50 2.17 -13.40
N ILE A 221 -17.25 2.07 -12.33
CA ILE A 221 -16.74 2.04 -10.98
C ILE A 221 -17.19 0.75 -10.30
N ILE A 222 -16.23 0.00 -9.76
CA ILE A 222 -16.46 -1.15 -8.89
C ILE A 222 -16.24 -0.68 -7.45
N GLY A 223 -17.31 -0.51 -6.68
CA GLY A 223 -17.27 0.04 -5.31
C GLY A 223 -17.56 -1.02 -4.25
N PHE A 224 -16.80 -0.98 -3.13
CA PHE A 224 -17.01 -1.90 -2.03
C PHE A 224 -18.38 -1.69 -1.37
N ASP A 225 -19.06 -2.80 -1.06
CA ASP A 225 -20.26 -2.82 -0.21
C ASP A 225 -19.97 -3.66 1.04
N GLY A 226 -19.57 -3.00 2.09
CA GLY A 226 -19.20 -3.61 3.39
C GLY A 226 -20.37 -4.23 4.18
N GLY A 227 -21.55 -4.40 3.58
CA GLY A 227 -22.74 -4.90 4.26
C GLY A 227 -23.33 -3.86 5.22
N SER A 228 -23.84 -4.30 6.38
CA SER A 228 -24.46 -3.43 7.39
C SER A 228 -23.48 -2.40 8.00
N GLY A 229 -22.16 -2.56 7.79
CA GLY A 229 -21.11 -1.64 8.17
C GLY A 229 -20.44 -0.94 7.00
N GLY A 230 -21.02 -1.04 5.79
CA GLY A 230 -20.51 -0.36 4.58
C GLY A 230 -20.30 1.12 4.86
N SER A 231 -19.12 1.63 4.52
CA SER A 231 -18.70 2.98 4.82
C SER A 231 -19.67 3.98 4.19
N ALA A 232 -20.43 4.68 5.02
CA ALA A 232 -21.29 5.78 4.59
C ALA A 232 -20.49 6.82 3.76
N SER A 233 -19.20 6.95 4.05
CA SER A 233 -18.24 7.79 3.32
C SER A 233 -18.02 7.33 1.90
N LEU A 234 -17.92 6.03 1.68
CA LEU A 234 -17.82 5.46 0.33
C LEU A 234 -19.10 5.72 -0.47
N GLU A 235 -20.27 5.51 0.13
CA GLU A 235 -21.56 5.81 -0.51
C GLU A 235 -21.68 7.29 -0.87
N ARG A 236 -21.31 8.21 0.04
CA ARG A 236 -21.31 9.65 -0.25
C ARG A 236 -20.32 10.03 -1.35
N SER A 237 -19.18 9.33 -1.42
CA SER A 237 -18.19 9.55 -2.48
C SER A 237 -18.68 9.12 -3.85
N LEU A 238 -19.44 8.02 -3.93
CA LEU A 238 -19.99 7.46 -5.17
C LEU A 238 -21.29 8.12 -5.63
N ALA A 239 -21.96 8.88 -4.78
CA ALA A 239 -23.28 9.46 -5.07
C ALA A 239 -23.32 10.39 -6.29
N LYS A 240 -22.17 10.89 -6.75
CA LYS A 240 -22.06 11.77 -7.92
C LYS A 240 -21.35 11.14 -9.11
N ALA A 241 -21.31 9.81 -9.18
CA ALA A 241 -20.78 9.11 -10.35
C ALA A 241 -21.66 9.36 -11.57
N PHE A 242 -21.03 9.63 -12.71
CA PHE A 242 -21.71 9.82 -14.01
C PHE A 242 -21.64 8.56 -14.89
N CYS A 243 -20.94 7.53 -14.45
CA CYS A 243 -20.80 6.23 -15.07
C CYS A 243 -21.56 5.14 -14.28
N PRO A 244 -21.75 3.94 -14.83
CA PRO A 244 -22.25 2.79 -14.08
C PRO A 244 -21.41 2.48 -12.86
N VAL A 245 -22.07 2.19 -11.73
CA VAL A 245 -21.43 1.79 -10.48
C VAL A 245 -21.97 0.43 -10.07
N GLU A 246 -21.11 -0.57 -10.02
CA GLU A 246 -21.44 -1.88 -9.48
C GLU A 246 -20.84 -2.05 -8.09
N ARG A 247 -21.51 -2.82 -7.23
CA ARG A 247 -21.04 -3.09 -5.86
C ARG A 247 -20.47 -4.49 -5.76
N TYR A 248 -19.42 -4.63 -4.97
CA TYR A 248 -18.85 -5.93 -4.58
C TYR A 248 -18.80 -6.04 -3.06
N GLY A 249 -18.97 -7.25 -2.54
CA GLY A 249 -18.92 -7.49 -1.09
C GLY A 249 -19.84 -8.63 -0.66
N ALA A 250 -20.15 -8.68 0.64
CA ALA A 250 -20.96 -9.76 1.22
C ALA A 250 -22.46 -9.45 1.26
N SER A 251 -22.88 -8.19 1.05
CA SER A 251 -24.29 -7.82 1.17
C SER A 251 -25.14 -8.32 0.00
N GLU A 252 -26.45 -8.42 0.23
CA GLU A 252 -27.41 -8.82 -0.81
C GLU A 252 -27.53 -7.76 -1.95
N ARG A 253 -27.09 -6.52 -1.70
CA ARG A 253 -27.11 -5.46 -2.70
C ARG A 253 -25.91 -5.51 -3.65
N ALA A 254 -24.88 -6.31 -3.30
CA ALA A 254 -23.68 -6.44 -4.11
C ALA A 254 -23.98 -7.22 -5.40
N ALA A 255 -23.73 -6.60 -6.55
CA ALA A 255 -23.82 -7.26 -7.86
C ALA A 255 -22.77 -8.39 -7.98
N TRP A 256 -21.62 -8.20 -7.33
CA TRP A 256 -20.55 -9.17 -7.20
C TRP A 256 -20.51 -9.65 -5.74
N ARG A 257 -21.44 -10.53 -5.39
CA ARG A 257 -21.62 -10.95 -4.01
C ARG A 257 -20.70 -12.12 -3.67
N ILE A 258 -20.00 -12.00 -2.55
CA ILE A 258 -19.17 -13.07 -1.98
C ILE A 258 -20.09 -14.08 -1.27
N GLY A 259 -19.93 -15.35 -1.58
CA GLY A 259 -20.60 -16.47 -0.94
C GLY A 259 -19.64 -17.62 -0.69
N ASN A 260 -20.10 -18.61 0.08
CA ASN A 260 -19.39 -19.85 0.36
C ASN A 260 -17.93 -19.66 0.84
N LEU A 261 -17.65 -18.55 1.56
CA LEU A 261 -16.32 -18.20 2.02
C LEU A 261 -15.78 -19.22 3.03
N LYS A 262 -14.60 -19.76 2.77
CA LYS A 262 -13.86 -20.66 3.65
C LYS A 262 -12.43 -20.13 3.80
N LEU A 263 -12.09 -19.66 5.01
CA LEU A 263 -10.75 -19.20 5.35
C LEU A 263 -9.98 -20.39 5.94
N GLY A 264 -9.10 -20.99 5.16
CA GLY A 264 -8.23 -22.10 5.60
C GLY A 264 -6.84 -21.62 5.96
N ALA A 265 -6.05 -22.49 6.58
CA ALA A 265 -4.67 -22.20 6.95
C ALA A 265 -3.74 -22.04 5.71
N GLU A 266 -3.95 -22.87 4.71
CA GLU A 266 -3.15 -22.88 3.48
C GLU A 266 -3.90 -22.31 2.28
N LEU A 267 -5.20 -22.53 2.21
CA LEU A 267 -6.04 -22.18 1.07
C LEU A 267 -7.31 -21.46 1.53
N THR A 268 -7.60 -20.33 0.92
CA THR A 268 -8.87 -19.62 1.05
C THR A 268 -9.70 -19.87 -0.20
N SER A 269 -10.96 -20.25 -0.05
CA SER A 269 -11.88 -20.46 -1.18
C SER A 269 -13.19 -19.71 -0.97
N TRP A 270 -13.77 -19.23 -2.08
CA TRP A 270 -15.06 -18.53 -2.07
C TRP A 270 -15.75 -18.64 -3.44
N SER A 271 -17.03 -18.34 -3.44
CA SER A 271 -17.80 -18.17 -4.68
C SER A 271 -18.11 -16.70 -4.88
N ILE A 272 -18.17 -16.25 -6.14
CA ILE A 272 -18.81 -14.99 -6.50
C ILE A 272 -20.20 -15.33 -7.02
N LEU A 273 -21.22 -14.66 -6.49
CA LEU A 273 -22.61 -14.80 -6.91
C LEU A 273 -23.02 -13.56 -7.73
N ARG A 274 -23.69 -13.78 -8.86
CA ARG A 274 -24.36 -12.75 -9.65
C ARG A 274 -25.82 -13.16 -9.84
N ASP A 275 -26.75 -12.24 -9.63
CA ASP A 275 -28.20 -12.49 -9.74
C ASP A 275 -28.66 -13.74 -8.94
N GLY A 276 -28.09 -13.92 -7.75
CA GLY A 276 -28.40 -15.03 -6.85
C GLY A 276 -27.82 -16.39 -7.25
N LYS A 277 -27.07 -16.48 -8.36
CA LYS A 277 -26.46 -17.73 -8.84
C LYS A 277 -24.94 -17.66 -8.74
N THR A 278 -24.29 -18.81 -8.50
CA THR A 278 -22.83 -18.90 -8.57
C THR A 278 -22.36 -18.54 -9.98
N TRP A 279 -21.59 -17.46 -10.08
CA TRP A 279 -20.95 -17.03 -11.30
C TRP A 279 -19.64 -17.78 -11.53
N ALA A 280 -18.80 -17.87 -10.47
CA ALA A 280 -17.56 -18.65 -10.47
C ALA A 280 -17.11 -18.96 -9.04
N ASP A 281 -16.31 -20.01 -8.91
CA ASP A 281 -15.61 -20.38 -7.68
C ASP A 281 -14.14 -20.04 -7.80
N PHE A 282 -13.54 -19.61 -6.69
CA PHE A 282 -12.18 -19.12 -6.63
C PHE A 282 -11.43 -19.74 -5.45
N GLU A 283 -10.12 -19.80 -5.59
CA GLU A 283 -9.21 -20.17 -4.49
C GLU A 283 -7.86 -19.49 -4.66
N PHE A 284 -7.18 -19.25 -3.54
CA PHE A 284 -5.81 -18.74 -3.50
C PHE A 284 -5.12 -19.06 -2.15
N ALA A 285 -3.80 -18.93 -2.12
CA ALA A 285 -3.01 -19.21 -0.92
C ALA A 285 -2.95 -18.04 0.09
N LEU A 286 -3.69 -16.95 -0.15
CA LEU A 286 -3.68 -15.80 0.75
C LEU A 286 -4.68 -15.98 1.91
N GLY A 287 -4.27 -15.54 3.10
CA GLY A 287 -5.17 -15.46 4.26
C GLY A 287 -5.95 -14.14 4.31
N GLY A 288 -7.06 -14.16 5.04
CA GLY A 288 -7.85 -12.99 5.39
C GLY A 288 -8.97 -12.66 4.41
N GLU A 289 -10.14 -12.38 4.98
CA GLU A 289 -11.35 -12.04 4.24
C GLU A 289 -11.18 -10.80 3.35
N TYR A 290 -10.41 -9.80 3.81
CA TYR A 290 -10.13 -8.60 3.03
C TYR A 290 -9.40 -8.89 1.71
N ASN A 291 -8.60 -9.97 1.62
CA ASN A 291 -8.00 -10.39 0.36
C ASN A 291 -9.03 -11.01 -0.58
N VAL A 292 -10.08 -11.63 -0.06
CA VAL A 292 -11.22 -12.07 -0.87
C VAL A 292 -11.99 -10.88 -1.43
N TRP A 293 -12.15 -9.81 -0.65
CA TRP A 293 -12.74 -8.56 -1.15
C TRP A 293 -11.89 -7.96 -2.28
N ASN A 294 -10.58 -7.87 -2.06
CA ASN A 294 -9.63 -7.37 -3.08
C ASN A 294 -9.69 -8.19 -4.38
N ALA A 295 -9.69 -9.52 -4.26
CA ALA A 295 -9.76 -10.43 -5.40
C ALA A 295 -11.11 -10.34 -6.13
N THR A 296 -12.21 -10.20 -5.39
CA THR A 296 -13.54 -10.04 -5.98
C THR A 296 -13.66 -8.74 -6.77
N ALA A 297 -13.11 -7.63 -6.26
CA ALA A 297 -13.05 -6.36 -6.98
C ALA A 297 -12.22 -6.47 -8.27
N ALA A 298 -11.03 -7.08 -8.17
CA ALA A 298 -10.15 -7.30 -9.32
C ALA A 298 -10.82 -8.21 -10.38
N ALA A 299 -11.49 -9.28 -9.94
CA ALA A 299 -12.22 -10.19 -10.81
C ALA A 299 -13.38 -9.50 -11.54
N ALA A 300 -14.13 -8.65 -10.83
CA ALA A 300 -15.23 -7.89 -11.38
C ALA A 300 -14.77 -6.97 -12.52
N LEU A 301 -13.75 -6.16 -12.26
CA LEU A 301 -13.23 -5.22 -13.26
C LEU A 301 -12.56 -5.96 -14.43
N ALA A 302 -11.79 -7.01 -14.16
CA ALA A 302 -11.16 -7.81 -15.20
C ALA A 302 -12.19 -8.46 -16.14
N PHE A 303 -13.31 -8.97 -15.61
CA PHE A 303 -14.38 -9.54 -16.41
C PHE A 303 -15.04 -8.48 -17.31
N ASP A 304 -15.27 -7.28 -16.78
CA ASP A 304 -15.82 -6.16 -17.56
C ASP A 304 -14.88 -5.72 -18.69
N CYS A 305 -13.58 -5.89 -18.50
CA CYS A 305 -12.56 -5.68 -19.55
C CYS A 305 -12.45 -6.86 -20.54
N GLY A 306 -13.33 -7.87 -20.45
CA GLY A 306 -13.44 -8.97 -21.40
C GLY A 306 -12.59 -10.21 -21.07
N ILE A 307 -11.99 -10.30 -19.88
CA ILE A 307 -11.26 -11.49 -19.46
C ILE A 307 -12.24 -12.56 -18.98
N SER A 308 -12.10 -13.79 -19.46
CA SER A 308 -12.99 -14.88 -19.08
C SER A 308 -12.88 -15.24 -17.59
N LYS A 309 -13.97 -15.70 -16.99
CA LYS A 309 -14.00 -16.12 -15.58
C LYS A 309 -12.98 -17.21 -15.26
N ASP A 310 -12.73 -18.11 -16.20
CA ASP A 310 -11.79 -19.22 -16.01
C ASP A 310 -10.35 -18.71 -16.01
N ALA A 311 -9.99 -17.76 -16.88
CA ALA A 311 -8.70 -17.10 -16.88
C ALA A 311 -8.46 -16.29 -15.59
N ILE A 312 -9.51 -15.61 -15.10
CA ILE A 312 -9.46 -14.88 -13.82
C ILE A 312 -9.20 -15.85 -12.65
N ALA A 313 -9.92 -16.98 -12.61
CA ALA A 313 -9.75 -17.98 -11.56
C ALA A 313 -8.34 -18.58 -11.57
N GLN A 314 -7.82 -18.95 -12.74
CA GLN A 314 -6.45 -19.46 -12.89
C GLN A 314 -5.39 -18.43 -12.45
N ALA A 315 -5.58 -17.16 -12.80
CA ALA A 315 -4.66 -16.11 -12.39
C ALA A 315 -4.66 -15.92 -10.87
N LEU A 316 -5.82 -15.87 -10.23
CA LEU A 316 -5.94 -15.72 -8.78
C LEU A 316 -5.35 -16.91 -8.03
N ALA A 317 -5.51 -18.15 -8.52
CA ALA A 317 -4.93 -19.34 -7.93
C ALA A 317 -3.38 -19.32 -7.93
N THR A 318 -2.76 -18.57 -8.82
CA THR A 318 -1.30 -18.43 -8.94
C THR A 318 -0.75 -17.11 -8.40
N PHE A 319 -1.60 -16.29 -7.81
CA PHE A 319 -1.19 -15.00 -7.24
C PHE A 319 -0.37 -15.18 -5.97
N ARG A 320 0.80 -14.52 -5.89
CA ARG A 320 1.80 -14.69 -4.82
C ARG A 320 1.80 -13.58 -3.77
N SER A 321 0.99 -12.54 -3.93
CA SER A 321 0.95 -11.37 -3.04
C SER A 321 1.97 -10.26 -3.38
N VAL A 322 2.10 -9.34 -2.48
CA VAL A 322 3.05 -8.22 -2.49
C VAL A 322 3.92 -8.32 -1.25
N LYS A 323 5.19 -7.98 -1.36
CA LYS A 323 6.08 -7.96 -0.19
C LYS A 323 5.51 -7.10 0.91
N ARG A 324 5.74 -7.52 2.15
CA ARG A 324 5.23 -6.88 3.36
C ARG A 324 3.69 -6.87 3.47
N ARG A 325 3.02 -7.88 2.91
CA ARG A 325 1.57 -8.14 3.07
C ARG A 325 1.38 -9.57 3.55
N LEU A 326 1.27 -9.77 4.87
CA LEU A 326 1.30 -11.08 5.55
C LEU A 326 2.50 -11.93 5.11
N GLU A 327 3.63 -11.30 4.79
CA GLU A 327 4.84 -11.97 4.32
C GLU A 327 5.47 -12.79 5.46
N VAL A 328 5.62 -14.10 5.26
CA VAL A 328 6.43 -14.93 6.17
C VAL A 328 7.89 -14.58 5.96
N LYS A 329 8.44 -13.83 6.90
CA LYS A 329 9.81 -13.33 6.83
C LYS A 329 10.82 -14.40 7.24
N ALA A 330 10.48 -15.18 8.24
CA ALA A 330 11.31 -16.27 8.72
C ALA A 330 10.48 -17.29 9.52
N GLU A 331 10.95 -18.52 9.52
CA GLU A 331 10.57 -19.58 10.45
C GLU A 331 11.82 -20.03 11.20
N VAL A 332 11.85 -19.84 12.51
CA VAL A 332 13.02 -20.13 13.35
C VAL A 332 12.58 -20.79 14.65
N ASN A 333 13.13 -21.96 14.98
CA ASN A 333 12.83 -22.73 16.19
C ASN A 333 11.32 -22.97 16.39
N GLY A 334 10.57 -23.19 15.30
CA GLY A 334 9.11 -23.37 15.33
C GLY A 334 8.31 -22.07 15.54
N ILE A 335 8.95 -20.90 15.53
CA ILE A 335 8.34 -19.57 15.62
C ILE A 335 8.20 -19.02 14.21
N THR A 336 7.01 -18.55 13.85
CA THR A 336 6.73 -17.91 12.55
C THR A 336 6.77 -16.38 12.70
N ILE A 337 7.59 -15.71 11.91
CA ILE A 337 7.74 -14.24 11.91
C ILE A 337 7.13 -13.68 10.64
N ILE A 338 6.17 -12.76 10.79
CA ILE A 338 5.39 -12.15 9.73
C ILE A 338 5.73 -10.67 9.64
N ASP A 339 5.99 -10.16 8.42
CA ASP A 339 6.08 -8.73 8.09
C ASP A 339 4.78 -8.27 7.45
N ASP A 340 4.16 -7.23 7.99
CA ASP A 340 2.98 -6.61 7.41
C ASP A 340 3.04 -5.07 7.49
N PHE A 341 2.59 -4.44 6.45
CA PHE A 341 2.61 -2.97 6.30
C PHE A 341 1.45 -2.27 7.03
N ALA A 342 0.59 -3.01 7.74
CA ALA A 342 -0.56 -2.46 8.45
C ALA A 342 -0.13 -1.37 9.44
N HIS A 343 -0.73 -0.18 9.28
CA HIS A 343 -0.43 1.01 10.07
C HIS A 343 -1.67 1.89 10.32
N HIS A 344 -2.86 1.31 10.16
CA HIS A 344 -4.16 1.90 10.48
C HIS A 344 -4.97 0.89 11.30
N PRO A 345 -5.79 1.29 12.28
CA PRO A 345 -6.55 0.35 13.13
C PRO A 345 -7.33 -0.70 12.35
N THR A 346 -8.04 -0.32 11.30
CA THR A 346 -8.79 -1.23 10.42
C THR A 346 -7.86 -2.28 9.78
N ALA A 347 -6.72 -1.85 9.24
CA ALA A 347 -5.75 -2.78 8.63
C ALA A 347 -5.12 -3.71 9.68
N ILE A 348 -4.78 -3.19 10.87
CA ILE A 348 -4.25 -3.98 11.99
C ILE A 348 -5.26 -5.05 12.41
N GLU A 349 -6.53 -4.68 12.58
CA GLU A 349 -7.59 -5.64 12.92
C GLU A 349 -7.70 -6.74 11.85
N GLN A 350 -7.76 -6.37 10.58
CA GLN A 350 -7.86 -7.30 9.46
C GLN A 350 -6.65 -8.25 9.42
N THR A 351 -5.43 -7.74 9.60
CA THR A 351 -4.20 -8.52 9.69
C THR A 351 -4.26 -9.53 10.84
N ILE A 352 -4.64 -9.10 12.06
CA ILE A 352 -4.74 -9.98 13.21
C ILE A 352 -5.79 -11.08 12.99
N ARG A 353 -6.97 -10.73 12.45
CA ARG A 353 -8.02 -11.71 12.11
C ARG A 353 -7.54 -12.73 11.07
N ALA A 354 -6.83 -12.28 10.05
CA ALA A 354 -6.24 -13.16 9.03
C ALA A 354 -5.23 -14.13 9.63
N LEU A 355 -4.35 -13.66 10.52
CA LEU A 355 -3.37 -14.50 11.21
C LEU A 355 -4.03 -15.50 12.16
N ARG A 356 -5.11 -15.10 12.85
CA ARG A 356 -5.90 -16.03 13.68
C ARG A 356 -6.53 -17.16 12.87
N ALA A 357 -7.04 -16.85 11.68
CA ALA A 357 -7.59 -17.86 10.77
C ALA A 357 -6.50 -18.79 10.19
N ARG A 358 -5.35 -18.23 9.84
CA ARG A 358 -4.23 -18.98 9.26
C ARG A 358 -3.49 -19.86 10.29
N TYR A 359 -3.42 -19.42 11.55
CA TYR A 359 -2.67 -20.09 12.61
C TYR A 359 -3.57 -20.34 13.84
N PRO A 360 -4.60 -21.18 13.71
CA PRO A 360 -5.55 -21.41 14.80
C PRO A 360 -4.88 -22.01 16.03
N GLY A 361 -5.22 -21.48 17.21
CA GLY A 361 -4.70 -21.95 18.50
C GLY A 361 -3.27 -21.55 18.83
N ARG A 362 -2.53 -20.93 17.92
CA ARG A 362 -1.17 -20.44 18.19
C ARG A 362 -1.21 -19.10 18.92
N ARG A 363 -0.27 -18.87 19.85
CA ARG A 363 -0.13 -17.61 20.55
C ARG A 363 0.36 -16.54 19.56
N LEU A 364 -0.39 -15.44 19.48
CA LEU A 364 -0.12 -14.35 18.53
C LEU A 364 0.46 -13.14 19.25
N TRP A 365 1.69 -12.79 18.89
CA TRP A 365 2.36 -11.58 19.28
C TRP A 365 2.20 -10.52 18.16
N VAL A 366 1.89 -9.29 18.56
CA VAL A 366 1.84 -8.14 17.64
C VAL A 366 2.82 -7.09 18.10
N LEU A 367 3.82 -6.82 17.26
CA LEU A 367 4.83 -5.79 17.46
C LEU A 367 4.48 -4.61 16.55
N LEU A 368 4.16 -3.45 17.10
CA LEU A 368 3.79 -2.27 16.34
C LEU A 368 4.78 -1.13 16.50
N GLU A 369 5.21 -0.53 15.39
CA GLU A 369 5.88 0.76 15.35
C GLU A 369 4.87 1.85 14.99
N PRO A 370 4.44 2.74 15.90
CA PRO A 370 3.62 3.89 15.58
C PRO A 370 4.43 4.92 14.78
N ARG A 371 4.32 4.89 13.44
CA ARG A 371 5.21 5.63 12.55
C ARG A 371 4.49 6.51 11.54
N SER A 372 3.35 6.08 11.00
CA SER A 372 2.61 6.88 10.03
C SER A 372 2.15 8.20 10.63
N ASN A 373 1.93 9.21 9.79
CA ASN A 373 1.52 10.53 10.26
C ASN A 373 0.22 10.50 11.06
N THR A 374 -0.72 9.64 10.71
CA THR A 374 -1.97 9.42 11.45
C THR A 374 -1.74 8.64 12.74
N MET A 375 -0.95 7.55 12.69
CA MET A 375 -0.72 6.67 13.83
C MET A 375 0.08 7.34 14.96
N ARG A 376 0.89 8.36 14.66
CA ARG A 376 1.62 9.14 15.67
C ARG A 376 0.73 10.15 16.40
N ARG A 377 -0.53 10.35 15.93
CA ARG A 377 -1.51 11.28 16.49
C ARG A 377 -2.57 10.56 17.32
N ASN A 378 -3.28 11.31 18.16
CA ASN A 378 -4.29 10.79 19.06
C ASN A 378 -5.67 10.54 18.39
N VAL A 379 -5.79 10.81 17.10
CA VAL A 379 -7.08 10.78 16.37
C VAL A 379 -7.71 9.39 16.25
N LEU A 380 -6.91 8.31 16.29
CA LEU A 380 -7.39 6.92 16.17
C LEU A 380 -7.00 6.03 17.37
N GLN A 381 -6.56 6.60 18.49
CA GLN A 381 -5.97 5.84 19.60
C GLN A 381 -6.92 4.82 20.25
N ASP A 382 -8.22 5.10 20.33
CA ASP A 382 -9.20 4.17 20.90
C ASP A 382 -9.48 2.97 19.96
N ALA A 383 -9.55 3.23 18.65
CA ALA A 383 -9.66 2.21 17.63
C ALA A 383 -8.38 1.35 17.55
N LEU A 384 -7.20 1.99 17.71
CA LEU A 384 -5.91 1.30 17.79
C LEU A 384 -5.86 0.34 18.98
N ALA A 385 -6.26 0.79 20.17
CA ALA A 385 -6.30 -0.08 21.34
C ALA A 385 -7.26 -1.26 21.14
N ALA A 386 -8.43 -1.02 20.52
CA ALA A 386 -9.40 -2.07 20.23
C ALA A 386 -8.84 -3.12 19.27
N SER A 387 -8.23 -2.70 18.15
CA SER A 387 -7.65 -3.60 17.15
C SER A 387 -6.50 -4.44 17.72
N LEU A 388 -5.57 -3.82 18.46
CA LEU A 388 -4.44 -4.51 19.08
C LEU A 388 -4.89 -5.54 20.15
N SER A 389 -6.01 -5.28 20.83
CA SER A 389 -6.54 -6.20 21.86
C SER A 389 -7.02 -7.55 21.30
N LEU A 390 -7.04 -7.75 20.01
CA LEU A 390 -7.29 -9.04 19.35
C LEU A 390 -6.07 -9.99 19.41
N ALA A 391 -4.87 -9.46 19.70
CA ALA A 391 -3.67 -10.26 19.92
C ALA A 391 -3.60 -10.84 21.35
N ASP A 392 -2.73 -11.83 21.57
CA ASP A 392 -2.47 -12.35 22.92
C ASP A 392 -1.43 -11.50 23.64
N GLU A 393 -0.38 -11.11 22.93
CA GLU A 393 0.72 -10.28 23.41
C GLU A 393 0.90 -9.07 22.50
N VAL A 394 0.95 -7.88 23.08
CA VAL A 394 1.14 -6.63 22.35
C VAL A 394 2.45 -5.98 22.78
N VAL A 395 3.24 -5.55 21.79
CA VAL A 395 4.49 -4.83 21.99
C VAL A 395 4.46 -3.55 21.17
N LEU A 396 4.60 -2.42 21.83
CA LEU A 396 4.66 -1.11 21.19
C LEU A 396 6.10 -0.60 21.22
N ALA A 397 6.59 -0.15 20.09
CA ALA A 397 7.79 0.69 20.07
C ALA A 397 7.44 2.12 20.50
N ALA A 398 8.43 2.90 20.92
CA ALA A 398 8.28 4.34 21.07
C ALA A 398 7.78 4.98 19.77
N VAL A 399 6.97 6.02 19.91
CA VAL A 399 6.39 6.73 18.75
C VAL A 399 7.51 7.38 17.92
N PHE A 400 7.59 7.03 16.65
CA PHE A 400 8.67 7.51 15.77
C PHE A 400 8.61 9.04 15.59
N LYS A 401 9.73 9.74 15.90
CA LYS A 401 9.84 11.21 15.79
C LYS A 401 8.62 11.94 16.38
N SER A 402 8.22 11.56 17.58
CA SER A 402 7.05 12.16 18.26
C SER A 402 7.21 13.65 18.51
N GLU A 403 8.44 14.14 18.65
CA GLU A 403 8.79 15.54 18.82
C GLU A 403 8.37 16.45 17.66
N ALA A 404 8.20 15.87 16.47
CA ALA A 404 7.72 16.59 15.27
C ALA A 404 6.20 16.82 15.27
N ILE A 405 5.46 16.28 16.26
CA ILE A 405 4.01 16.43 16.40
C ILE A 405 3.72 17.39 17.58
N PRO A 406 2.79 18.34 17.46
CA PRO A 406 2.35 19.15 18.60
C PRO A 406 1.92 18.26 19.77
N GLU A 407 2.31 18.60 21.00
CA GLU A 407 2.10 17.75 22.18
C GLU A 407 0.62 17.37 22.38
N ALA A 408 -0.29 18.31 22.18
CA ALA A 408 -1.73 18.07 22.31
C ALA A 408 -2.33 17.12 21.27
N GLU A 409 -1.61 16.86 20.17
CA GLU A 409 -2.06 15.99 19.09
C GLU A 409 -1.37 14.62 19.11
N ARG A 410 -0.35 14.42 19.96
CA ARG A 410 0.42 13.17 20.01
C ARG A 410 -0.43 12.01 20.47
N LEU A 411 -0.09 10.83 19.96
CA LEU A 411 -0.62 9.56 20.46
C LEU A 411 -0.34 9.46 21.96
N ASP A 412 -1.39 9.33 22.77
CA ASP A 412 -1.27 9.01 24.19
C ASP A 412 -1.06 7.50 24.37
N VAL A 413 0.20 7.10 24.41
CA VAL A 413 0.60 5.70 24.53
C VAL A 413 0.10 5.10 25.84
N ASN A 414 0.06 5.86 26.94
CA ASN A 414 -0.42 5.37 28.24
C ASN A 414 -1.92 5.08 28.19
N ARG A 415 -2.71 5.91 27.52
CA ARG A 415 -4.12 5.66 27.28
C ARG A 415 -4.34 4.40 26.46
N VAL A 416 -3.59 4.19 25.39
CA VAL A 416 -3.65 2.97 24.56
C VAL A 416 -3.30 1.74 25.39
N VAL A 417 -2.23 1.78 26.18
CA VAL A 417 -1.81 0.69 27.08
C VAL A 417 -2.90 0.36 28.09
N SER A 418 -3.43 1.37 28.79
CA SER A 418 -4.49 1.19 29.78
C SER A 418 -5.75 0.57 29.16
N ALA A 419 -6.11 1.00 27.95
CA ALA A 419 -7.25 0.46 27.22
C ALA A 419 -7.04 -0.99 26.75
N ILE A 420 -5.82 -1.41 26.41
CA ILE A 420 -5.48 -2.80 26.07
C ILE A 420 -5.51 -3.67 27.34
N GLN A 421 -4.93 -3.18 28.44
CA GLN A 421 -4.90 -3.89 29.72
C GLN A 421 -6.32 -4.09 30.30
N SER A 422 -7.19 -3.09 30.19
CA SER A 422 -8.59 -3.20 30.63
C SER A 422 -9.39 -4.28 29.88
N ARG A 423 -8.92 -4.69 28.70
CA ARG A 423 -9.45 -5.80 27.91
C ARG A 423 -8.77 -7.14 28.23
N GLY A 424 -7.97 -7.19 29.30
CA GLY A 424 -7.30 -8.41 29.77
C GLY A 424 -6.13 -8.85 28.90
N ARG A 425 -5.52 -7.95 28.10
CA ARG A 425 -4.37 -8.28 27.25
C ARG A 425 -3.07 -7.75 27.85
N ARG A 426 -1.99 -8.50 27.61
CA ARG A 426 -0.65 -8.05 27.99
C ARG A 426 -0.13 -7.08 26.95
N VAL A 427 0.43 -5.95 27.41
CA VAL A 427 1.04 -4.95 26.55
C VAL A 427 2.30 -4.39 27.20
N ARG A 428 3.35 -4.22 26.41
CA ARG A 428 4.64 -3.68 26.84
C ARG A 428 5.11 -2.61 25.84
N ILE A 429 5.87 -1.64 26.36
CA ILE A 429 6.45 -0.56 25.57
C ILE A 429 7.97 -0.66 25.66
N PHE A 430 8.63 -0.44 24.53
CA PHE A 430 10.09 -0.42 24.44
C PHE A 430 10.57 0.79 23.62
N PRO A 431 11.78 1.30 23.91
CA PRO A 431 12.30 2.48 23.20
C PRO A 431 12.61 2.22 21.71
N ASP A 432 13.02 1.00 21.38
CA ASP A 432 13.46 0.66 20.02
C ASP A 432 13.43 -0.86 19.74
N ALA A 433 13.77 -1.22 18.51
CA ALA A 433 13.82 -2.60 18.04
C ALA A 433 14.81 -3.48 18.81
N ASN A 434 15.96 -2.94 19.25
CA ASN A 434 16.97 -3.71 19.97
C ASN A 434 16.46 -4.10 21.37
N ALA A 435 15.82 -3.15 22.07
CA ALA A 435 15.19 -3.41 23.35
C ALA A 435 14.03 -4.43 23.21
N ILE A 436 13.21 -4.32 22.16
CA ILE A 436 12.17 -5.31 21.87
C ILE A 436 12.78 -6.69 21.70
N VAL A 437 13.74 -6.85 20.78
CA VAL A 437 14.36 -8.15 20.48
C VAL A 437 15.00 -8.78 21.73
N SER A 438 15.71 -7.97 22.53
CA SER A 438 16.36 -8.45 23.75
C SER A 438 15.35 -8.96 24.79
N ALA A 439 14.21 -8.28 24.91
CA ALA A 439 13.18 -8.62 25.89
C ALA A 439 12.32 -9.82 25.47
N ILE A 440 11.85 -9.86 24.20
CA ILE A 440 10.87 -10.87 23.80
C ILE A 440 11.50 -12.18 23.31
N ALA A 441 12.70 -12.15 22.69
CA ALA A 441 13.27 -13.36 22.10
C ALA A 441 13.41 -14.54 23.10
N PRO A 442 13.76 -14.33 24.39
CA PRO A 442 13.81 -15.41 25.38
C PRO A 442 12.43 -15.94 25.81
N GLU A 443 11.35 -15.19 25.56
CA GLU A 443 9.98 -15.54 25.96
C GLU A 443 9.18 -16.24 24.85
N LEU A 444 9.69 -16.15 23.62
CA LEU A 444 9.07 -16.80 22.45
C LEU A 444 9.30 -18.32 22.51
N ALA A 445 8.26 -19.07 22.19
CA ALA A 445 8.26 -20.52 22.20
C ALA A 445 7.86 -21.10 20.84
N ALA A 446 8.23 -22.35 20.59
CA ALA A 446 7.75 -23.06 19.40
C ALA A 446 6.22 -23.03 19.35
N GLY A 447 5.69 -22.73 18.18
CA GLY A 447 4.26 -22.52 17.97
C GLY A 447 3.83 -21.04 18.03
N ASP A 448 4.65 -20.10 18.48
CA ASP A 448 4.30 -18.68 18.46
C ASP A 448 4.28 -18.12 17.03
N VAL A 449 3.40 -17.13 16.82
CA VAL A 449 3.35 -16.28 15.62
C VAL A 449 3.65 -14.86 16.04
N VAL A 450 4.64 -14.23 15.40
CA VAL A 450 5.06 -12.85 15.67
C VAL A 450 4.77 -11.99 14.45
N ALA A 451 3.76 -11.14 14.53
CA ALA A 451 3.42 -10.17 13.50
C ALA A 451 4.11 -8.84 13.79
N ILE A 452 4.94 -8.40 12.86
CA ILE A 452 5.67 -7.13 12.92
C ILE A 452 4.96 -6.15 11.99
N LEU A 453 4.34 -5.12 12.57
CA LEU A 453 3.52 -4.14 11.88
C LEU A 453 4.21 -2.78 11.82
N SER A 454 4.58 -2.34 10.63
CA SER A 454 5.17 -1.02 10.40
C SER A 454 5.12 -0.64 8.92
N ASN A 455 4.92 0.64 8.62
CA ASN A 455 5.12 1.20 7.28
C ASN A 455 6.56 1.69 7.02
N GLY A 456 7.51 1.33 7.90
CA GLY A 456 8.92 1.66 7.78
C GLY A 456 9.85 0.47 8.03
N GLY A 457 11.12 0.76 8.28
CA GLY A 457 12.15 -0.27 8.49
C GLY A 457 12.22 -0.82 9.90
N PHE A 458 11.47 -0.26 10.85
CA PHE A 458 11.39 -0.68 12.26
C PHE A 458 12.75 -1.06 12.87
N GLY A 459 13.76 -0.21 12.66
CA GLY A 459 15.10 -0.40 13.23
C GLY A 459 15.79 -1.72 12.82
N GLY A 460 15.38 -2.36 11.74
CA GLY A 460 15.93 -3.65 11.28
C GLY A 460 15.46 -4.85 12.09
N ILE A 461 14.29 -4.78 12.73
CA ILE A 461 13.76 -5.86 13.58
C ILE A 461 13.51 -7.15 12.78
N TYR A 462 13.25 -7.02 11.49
CA TYR A 462 12.97 -8.14 10.57
C TYR A 462 14.14 -9.10 10.40
N GLU A 463 15.38 -8.61 10.55
CA GLU A 463 16.61 -9.38 10.53
C GLU A 463 17.08 -9.74 11.94
N LYS A 464 17.03 -8.76 12.87
CA LYS A 464 17.55 -8.90 14.23
C LYS A 464 16.82 -9.97 15.06
N LEU A 465 15.49 -10.05 14.94
CA LEU A 465 14.71 -11.02 15.72
C LEU A 465 15.00 -12.46 15.28
N PRO A 466 14.95 -12.81 13.97
CA PRO A 466 15.36 -14.14 13.52
C PRO A 466 16.80 -14.52 13.90
N GLU A 467 17.75 -13.59 13.78
CA GLU A 467 19.15 -13.82 14.16
C GLU A 467 19.29 -14.13 15.66
N ARG A 468 18.60 -13.36 16.49
CA ARG A 468 18.61 -13.58 17.95
C ARG A 468 18.00 -14.92 18.33
N LEU A 469 16.91 -15.32 17.70
CA LEU A 469 16.28 -16.61 17.93
C LEU A 469 17.18 -17.77 17.53
N ARG A 470 17.88 -17.70 16.39
CA ARG A 470 18.88 -18.71 15.98
C ARG A 470 20.00 -18.84 17.01
N ALA A 471 20.48 -17.68 17.53
CA ALA A 471 21.54 -17.68 18.54
C ALA A 471 21.11 -18.27 19.90
N LEU A 472 19.83 -18.20 20.26
CA LEU A 472 19.29 -18.83 21.46
C LEU A 472 19.10 -20.35 21.27
N GLY A 473 18.61 -20.80 20.12
CA GLY A 473 18.43 -22.24 19.82
C GLY A 473 19.76 -23.00 19.65
N ALA A 474 20.82 -22.31 19.28
CA ALA A 474 22.16 -22.92 19.19
C ALA A 474 22.83 -23.17 20.56
N LYS A 475 22.25 -22.65 21.66
CA LYS A 475 22.75 -22.80 23.02
C LYS A 475 21.94 -23.82 23.86
N ALA A 476 20.83 -24.30 23.30
CA ALA A 476 19.99 -25.34 23.90
C ALA A 476 20.29 -26.71 23.26
#